data_a47316826d867b231bfdd6fe005b469d
#
_entry.id   a47316826d867b231bfdd6fe005b469d
#
_cell.length_a   1.000
_cell.length_b   1.000
_cell.length_c   1.000
_cell.angle_alpha   90.00
_cell.angle_beta   90.00
_cell.angle_gamma   90.00
#
_symmetry.space_group_name_H-M   'P 1'
#
loop_
_entity.id
_entity.type
_entity.pdbx_description
1 polymer ?
#
loop_
_entity_poly.entity_id
_entity_poly.type
_entity_poly.pdbx_seq_one_letter_code
_entity_poly.pdbx_strand_id
1 'polypeptide(L)'
;SGFYSKDTIIEAAKHHQHVAHEVGEKVAEMGVMAAQGYQGPSEWIANYGYWAVLLGVFVTSFYSFRLLYLTFHGKERFRDAHDDHAHGHDAHDDHAHDDHGHGHHGAHEPHESPWVVTVPLVLLAIPSIFIGFFTIGPMLFGTDWTGHHEVTPFFLGAIDFLRLDPNSAFSARDTVMALKEDLWHGPVGYAIHGMQMPPFWLA
;
A
#
# COMPACT_ATOMS: atom_id res chain seq x y z
N SER A 1 3.52 -5.66 -6.02
CA SER A 1 4.57 -5.51 -4.98
C SER A 1 4.04 -4.82 -3.72
N GLY A 2 3.13 -3.85 -3.84
CA GLY A 2 2.55 -3.15 -2.69
C GLY A 2 1.84 -4.04 -1.67
N PHE A 3 1.33 -5.18 -2.09
CA PHE A 3 0.73 -6.17 -1.20
C PHE A 3 1.72 -6.62 -0.11
N TYR A 4 2.88 -7.12 -0.51
CA TYR A 4 3.88 -7.62 0.44
C TYR A 4 4.39 -6.56 1.41
N SER A 5 4.69 -5.35 0.94
CA SER A 5 5.12 -4.26 1.84
C SER A 5 4.02 -3.84 2.81
N LYS A 6 2.79 -3.72 2.34
CA LYS A 6 1.64 -3.36 3.18
C LYS A 6 1.44 -4.40 4.28
N ASP A 7 1.44 -5.67 3.92
CA ASP A 7 1.21 -6.77 4.84
C ASP A 7 2.32 -6.84 5.90
N THR A 8 3.57 -6.71 5.50
CA THR A 8 4.71 -6.65 6.43
C THR A 8 4.61 -5.49 7.43
N ILE A 9 4.14 -4.32 6.99
CA ILE A 9 3.96 -3.16 7.89
C ILE A 9 2.85 -3.44 8.91
N ILE A 10 1.75 -4.05 8.49
CA ILE A 10 0.63 -4.40 9.37
C ILE A 10 1.08 -5.43 10.42
N GLU A 11 1.77 -6.48 9.98
CA GLU A 11 2.26 -7.53 10.87
C GLU A 11 3.35 -7.01 11.84
N ALA A 12 4.23 -6.14 11.37
CA ALA A 12 5.19 -5.47 12.24
C ALA A 12 4.48 -4.61 13.31
N ALA A 13 3.47 -3.84 12.95
CA ALA A 13 2.69 -3.04 13.89
C ALA A 13 1.94 -3.92 14.92
N LYS A 14 1.41 -5.06 14.47
CA LYS A 14 0.75 -6.05 15.35
C LYS A 14 1.73 -6.71 16.30
N HIS A 15 2.91 -7.10 15.81
CA HIS A 15 3.98 -7.65 16.66
C HIS A 15 4.38 -6.65 17.74
N HIS A 16 4.57 -5.38 17.40
CA HIS A 16 4.86 -4.31 18.36
C HIS A 16 3.76 -4.15 19.41
N GLN A 17 2.49 -4.22 19.01
CA GLN A 17 1.36 -4.18 19.92
C GLN A 17 1.40 -5.35 20.91
N HIS A 18 1.64 -6.55 20.43
CA HIS A 18 1.69 -7.76 21.26
C HIS A 18 2.84 -7.70 22.28
N VAL A 19 4.03 -7.34 21.86
CA VAL A 19 5.19 -7.21 22.77
C VAL A 19 4.98 -6.12 23.82
N ALA A 20 4.41 -4.97 23.43
CA ALA A 20 4.11 -3.89 24.36
C ALA A 20 3.07 -4.33 25.44
N HIS A 21 2.10 -5.15 25.05
CA HIS A 21 1.11 -5.72 25.98
C HIS A 21 1.75 -6.70 26.95
N GLU A 22 2.56 -7.67 26.45
CA GLU A 22 3.27 -8.63 27.32
C GLU A 22 4.19 -7.94 28.32
N VAL A 23 4.91 -6.89 27.90
CA VAL A 23 5.75 -6.12 28.81
C VAL A 23 4.89 -5.39 29.84
N GLY A 24 3.76 -4.83 29.44
CA GLY A 24 2.80 -4.18 30.35
C GLY A 24 2.31 -5.15 31.43
N GLU A 25 1.93 -6.37 31.09
CA GLU A 25 1.52 -7.41 32.04
C GLU A 25 2.66 -7.80 32.99
N LYS A 26 3.86 -8.03 32.48
CA LYS A 26 5.04 -8.35 33.31
C LYS A 26 5.39 -7.23 34.28
N VAL A 27 5.25 -5.97 33.88
CA VAL A 27 5.45 -4.81 34.76
C VAL A 27 4.39 -4.77 35.83
N ALA A 28 3.14 -5.09 35.50
CA ALA A 28 2.04 -5.13 36.50
C ALA A 28 2.23 -6.26 37.53
N GLU A 29 2.73 -7.43 37.12
CA GLU A 29 2.92 -8.58 37.97
C GLU A 29 4.22 -8.52 38.82
N MET A 30 5.35 -8.16 38.21
CA MET A 30 6.69 -8.25 38.80
C MET A 30 7.31 -6.89 39.13
N GLY A 31 6.67 -5.80 38.76
CA GLY A 31 7.15 -4.44 38.96
C GLY A 31 8.15 -3.98 37.89
N VAL A 32 8.61 -2.73 38.07
CA VAL A 32 9.43 -2.00 37.07
C VAL A 32 10.73 -2.72 36.69
N MET A 33 11.24 -3.61 37.54
CA MET A 33 12.45 -4.41 37.25
C MET A 33 12.29 -5.32 36.04
N ALA A 34 11.07 -5.76 35.74
CA ALA A 34 10.80 -6.64 34.59
C ALA A 34 10.86 -5.90 33.23
N ALA A 35 10.70 -4.57 33.27
CA ALA A 35 10.77 -3.73 32.07
C ALA A 35 12.19 -3.23 31.77
N GLN A 36 13.20 -3.62 32.56
CA GLN A 36 14.57 -3.23 32.29
C GLN A 36 15.03 -3.81 30.94
N GLY A 37 15.34 -2.91 30.00
CA GLY A 37 15.74 -3.26 28.64
C GLY A 37 14.66 -3.05 27.57
N TYR A 38 13.39 -2.85 27.96
CA TYR A 38 12.36 -2.47 27.01
C TYR A 38 12.44 -0.99 26.66
N GLN A 39 12.83 -0.69 25.42
CA GLN A 39 12.92 0.68 24.87
C GLN A 39 11.82 0.98 23.82
N GLY A 40 10.84 0.09 23.72
CA GLY A 40 9.72 0.25 22.80
C GLY A 40 8.67 1.26 23.30
N PRO A 41 7.67 1.56 22.46
CA PRO A 41 6.57 2.42 22.83
C PRO A 41 5.73 1.79 23.96
N SER A 42 5.14 2.65 24.81
CA SER A 42 4.16 2.19 25.78
C SER A 42 2.96 1.52 25.10
N GLU A 43 2.27 0.63 25.81
CA GLU A 43 1.16 -0.18 25.29
C GLU A 43 0.11 0.66 24.55
N TRP A 44 -0.29 1.82 25.08
CA TRP A 44 -1.28 2.67 24.44
C TRP A 44 -0.80 3.27 23.10
N ILE A 45 0.50 3.58 22.99
CA ILE A 45 1.10 4.10 21.73
C ILE A 45 1.17 2.97 20.67
N ALA A 46 1.54 1.77 21.10
CA ALA A 46 1.59 0.59 20.21
C ALA A 46 0.18 0.23 19.70
N ASN A 47 -0.82 0.24 20.59
CA ASN A 47 -2.21 0.07 20.22
C ASN A 47 -2.69 1.14 19.24
N TYR A 48 -2.41 2.40 19.52
CA TYR A 48 -2.76 3.50 18.61
C TYR A 48 -2.09 3.32 17.24
N GLY A 49 -0.81 2.96 17.20
CA GLY A 49 -0.07 2.71 15.96
C GLY A 49 -0.71 1.62 15.12
N TYR A 50 -1.03 0.48 15.72
CA TYR A 50 -1.70 -0.62 15.02
C TYR A 50 -3.07 -0.22 14.45
N TRP A 51 -3.93 0.41 15.26
CA TRP A 51 -5.25 0.86 14.81
C TRP A 51 -5.18 1.96 13.76
N ALA A 52 -4.19 2.86 13.85
CA ALA A 52 -3.96 3.88 12.83
C ALA A 52 -3.56 3.26 11.47
N VAL A 53 -2.71 2.23 11.48
CA VAL A 53 -2.35 1.49 10.26
C VAL A 53 -3.57 0.79 9.66
N LEU A 54 -4.38 0.10 10.47
CA LEU A 54 -5.61 -0.55 10.00
C LEU A 54 -6.60 0.45 9.42
N LEU A 55 -6.82 1.58 10.09
CA LEU A 55 -7.68 2.64 9.58
C LEU A 55 -7.16 3.19 8.25
N GLY A 56 -5.84 3.38 8.13
CA GLY A 56 -5.19 3.79 6.89
C GLY A 56 -5.44 2.83 5.74
N VAL A 57 -5.40 1.52 5.99
CA VAL A 57 -5.74 0.48 5.00
C VAL A 57 -7.18 0.62 4.54
N PHE A 58 -8.12 0.74 5.48
CA PHE A 58 -9.53 0.91 5.18
C PHE A 58 -9.81 2.17 4.34
N VAL A 59 -9.26 3.32 4.75
CA VAL A 59 -9.45 4.59 4.03
C VAL A 59 -8.87 4.52 2.61
N THR A 60 -7.67 3.92 2.46
CA THR A 60 -7.03 3.76 1.15
C THR A 60 -7.84 2.86 0.23
N SER A 61 -8.39 1.78 0.75
CA SER A 61 -9.25 0.88 0.00
C SER A 61 -10.54 1.56 -0.43
N PHE A 62 -11.23 2.22 0.48
CA PHE A 62 -12.45 2.98 0.18
C PHE A 62 -12.21 4.02 -0.92
N TYR A 63 -11.10 4.77 -0.83
CA TYR A 63 -10.73 5.73 -1.84
C TYR A 63 -10.46 5.07 -3.21
N SER A 64 -9.76 3.95 -3.23
CA SER A 64 -9.44 3.22 -4.46
C SER A 64 -10.71 2.68 -5.13
N PHE A 65 -11.62 2.07 -4.37
CA PHE A 65 -12.90 1.61 -4.89
C PHE A 65 -13.78 2.77 -5.39
N ARG A 66 -13.81 3.88 -4.65
CA ARG A 66 -14.52 5.08 -5.11
C ARG A 66 -14.00 5.57 -6.45
N LEU A 67 -12.67 5.62 -6.61
CA LEU A 67 -12.05 6.01 -7.88
C LEU A 67 -12.46 5.07 -9.01
N LEU A 68 -12.40 3.75 -8.77
CA LEU A 68 -12.78 2.74 -9.75
C LEU A 68 -14.25 2.89 -10.16
N TYR A 69 -15.15 3.01 -9.20
CA TYR A 69 -16.58 3.18 -9.49
C TYR A 69 -16.88 4.48 -10.26
N LEU A 70 -16.26 5.58 -9.88
CA LEU A 70 -16.48 6.86 -10.57
C LEU A 70 -15.91 6.85 -11.99
N THR A 71 -14.80 6.15 -12.21
CA THR A 71 -14.15 6.10 -13.53
C THR A 71 -14.83 5.12 -14.47
N PHE A 72 -15.19 3.92 -13.99
CA PHE A 72 -15.67 2.83 -14.86
C PHE A 72 -17.19 2.62 -14.82
N HIS A 73 -17.88 3.04 -13.75
CA HIS A 73 -19.31 2.85 -13.57
C HIS A 73 -20.09 4.17 -13.44
N GLY A 74 -19.39 5.33 -13.49
CA GLY A 74 -20.02 6.64 -13.50
C GLY A 74 -20.68 6.98 -14.84
N LYS A 75 -21.55 7.98 -14.85
CA LYS A 75 -22.11 8.51 -16.09
C LYS A 75 -21.02 9.15 -16.94
N GLU A 76 -21.09 8.91 -18.25
CA GLU A 76 -20.21 9.55 -19.22
C GLU A 76 -20.45 11.07 -19.20
N ARG A 77 -19.43 11.86 -18.90
CA ARG A 77 -19.53 13.32 -18.79
C ARG A 77 -18.97 14.08 -19.99
N PHE A 78 -18.29 13.40 -20.88
CA PHE A 78 -17.71 14.04 -22.07
C PHE A 78 -18.76 14.44 -23.11
N ARG A 79 -19.98 13.87 -23.03
CA ARG A 79 -21.12 14.27 -23.88
C ARG A 79 -21.87 15.45 -23.30
N ASP A 80 -22.05 15.51 -21.98
CA ASP A 80 -22.83 16.55 -21.29
C ASP A 80 -22.13 17.91 -21.32
N ALA A 81 -20.83 17.99 -21.49
CA ALA A 81 -20.07 19.24 -21.53
C ALA A 81 -20.39 20.16 -22.74
N HIS A 82 -21.11 19.67 -23.74
CA HIS A 82 -21.50 20.43 -24.92
C HIS A 82 -22.92 21.02 -24.84
N ASP A 83 -23.79 20.47 -24.01
CA ASP A 83 -25.17 20.93 -23.90
C ASP A 83 -25.29 22.21 -23.05
N ASP A 84 -24.39 22.47 -22.13
CA ASP A 84 -24.42 23.64 -21.25
C ASP A 84 -24.03 24.97 -21.96
N HIS A 85 -23.45 24.90 -23.16
CA HIS A 85 -23.15 26.09 -23.95
C HIS A 85 -24.20 26.44 -24.99
N ALA A 86 -25.27 25.64 -25.13
CA ALA A 86 -26.32 25.84 -26.14
C ALA A 86 -27.51 26.68 -25.65
N HIS A 87 -27.61 27.01 -24.37
CA HIS A 87 -28.71 27.81 -23.83
C HIS A 87 -28.22 29.14 -23.25
N GLY A 88 -27.94 30.12 -24.15
CA GLY A 88 -27.63 31.45 -23.65
C GLY A 88 -27.20 32.45 -24.71
N HIS A 89 -27.96 32.58 -25.80
CA HIS A 89 -27.99 33.82 -26.61
C HIS A 89 -29.26 33.88 -27.42
N ASP A 90 -30.32 34.38 -26.78
CA ASP A 90 -31.39 35.06 -27.49
C ASP A 90 -31.03 36.55 -27.58
N ALA A 91 -31.18 37.06 -28.81
CA ALA A 91 -31.31 38.42 -29.23
C ALA A 91 -30.06 39.33 -29.28
N HIS A 92 -29.53 39.60 -30.42
CA HIS A 92 -29.58 40.87 -31.17
C HIS A 92 -28.50 41.01 -32.23
N ASP A 93 -29.00 41.39 -33.43
CA ASP A 93 -28.43 42.26 -34.47
C ASP A 93 -27.33 41.80 -35.43
N ASP A 94 -27.75 41.85 -36.68
CA ASP A 94 -27.04 41.99 -37.96
C ASP A 94 -25.63 42.59 -37.87
N HIS A 95 -24.65 41.80 -38.17
CA HIS A 95 -23.47 42.23 -38.93
C HIS A 95 -22.87 41.04 -39.66
N ALA A 96 -22.88 41.17 -41.00
CA ALA A 96 -22.15 40.30 -41.89
C ALA A 96 -20.65 40.38 -41.61
N HIS A 97 -20.01 39.28 -41.24
CA HIS A 97 -18.57 39.10 -41.35
C HIS A 97 -18.21 37.64 -41.64
N ASP A 98 -17.43 37.53 -42.67
CA ASP A 98 -16.66 36.47 -43.26
C ASP A 98 -16.56 35.11 -42.53
N ASP A 99 -16.86 34.13 -43.32
CA ASP A 99 -16.65 32.69 -43.24
C ASP A 99 -15.26 32.32 -42.74
N HIS A 100 -15.08 32.23 -41.44
CA HIS A 100 -14.05 31.38 -40.83
C HIS A 100 -14.74 30.15 -40.24
N GLY A 101 -14.70 29.06 -41.01
CA GLY A 101 -15.18 27.75 -40.63
C GLY A 101 -14.59 27.29 -39.30
N HIS A 102 -15.21 27.66 -38.21
CA HIS A 102 -15.02 26.99 -36.94
C HIS A 102 -15.72 25.64 -37.03
N GLY A 103 -14.94 24.62 -37.43
CA GLY A 103 -15.39 23.25 -37.39
C GLY A 103 -15.99 22.98 -36.01
N HIS A 104 -17.26 22.62 -35.98
CA HIS A 104 -17.92 22.06 -34.81
C HIS A 104 -17.03 20.92 -34.30
N HIS A 105 -16.27 21.16 -33.26
CA HIS A 105 -15.66 20.11 -32.48
C HIS A 105 -16.78 19.33 -31.79
N GLY A 106 -17.39 18.41 -32.54
CA GLY A 106 -18.29 17.43 -31.96
C GLY A 106 -17.58 16.75 -30.79
N ALA A 107 -18.32 16.36 -29.76
CA ALA A 107 -17.78 15.63 -28.62
C ALA A 107 -16.84 14.52 -29.13
N HIS A 108 -15.55 14.67 -28.85
CA HIS A 108 -14.55 13.70 -29.32
C HIS A 108 -14.74 12.41 -28.54
N GLU A 109 -15.31 11.41 -29.20
CA GLU A 109 -15.52 10.11 -28.58
C GLU A 109 -14.13 9.53 -28.19
N PRO A 110 -13.92 9.15 -26.93
CA PRO A 110 -12.65 8.56 -26.50
C PRO A 110 -12.38 7.29 -27.29
N HIS A 111 -11.23 7.23 -27.92
CA HIS A 111 -10.76 6.04 -28.65
C HIS A 111 -9.62 5.36 -27.88
N GLU A 112 -9.44 4.09 -28.16
CA GLU A 112 -8.37 3.29 -27.57
C GLU A 112 -6.99 3.94 -27.81
N SER A 113 -6.15 3.89 -26.77
CA SER A 113 -4.79 4.42 -26.88
C SER A 113 -3.96 3.62 -27.88
N PRO A 114 -3.11 4.28 -28.68
CA PRO A 114 -2.27 3.60 -29.65
C PRO A 114 -1.31 2.62 -28.96
N TRP A 115 -0.96 1.56 -29.66
CA TRP A 115 -0.07 0.49 -29.15
C TRP A 115 1.26 1.00 -28.59
N VAL A 116 1.76 2.12 -29.09
CA VAL A 116 2.99 2.79 -28.61
C VAL A 116 2.87 3.20 -27.14
N VAL A 117 1.68 3.50 -26.65
CA VAL A 117 1.40 3.83 -25.24
C VAL A 117 1.06 2.57 -24.45
N THR A 118 0.30 1.65 -25.04
CA THR A 118 -0.18 0.44 -24.36
C THR A 118 0.95 -0.54 -24.06
N VAL A 119 1.90 -0.72 -24.98
CA VAL A 119 3.02 -1.67 -24.80
C VAL A 119 3.90 -1.31 -23.60
N PRO A 120 4.38 -0.07 -23.40
CA PRO A 120 5.12 0.31 -22.21
C PRO A 120 4.33 0.12 -20.92
N LEU A 121 3.02 0.41 -20.92
CA LEU A 121 2.16 0.21 -19.73
C LEU A 121 2.06 -1.27 -19.35
N VAL A 122 1.87 -2.16 -20.32
CA VAL A 122 1.83 -3.62 -20.08
C VAL A 122 3.19 -4.12 -19.59
N LEU A 123 4.30 -3.66 -20.20
CA LEU A 123 5.66 -4.01 -19.77
C LEU A 123 5.97 -3.55 -18.34
N LEU A 124 5.38 -2.45 -17.87
CA LEU A 124 5.49 -1.99 -16.50
C LEU A 124 4.53 -2.74 -15.55
N ALA A 125 3.36 -3.11 -16.02
CA ALA A 125 2.36 -3.83 -15.21
C ALA A 125 2.87 -5.23 -14.79
N ILE A 126 3.52 -5.96 -15.70
CA ILE A 126 4.05 -7.30 -15.41
C ILE A 126 5.01 -7.29 -14.22
N PRO A 127 6.14 -6.52 -14.21
CA PRO A 127 7.02 -6.48 -13.05
C PRO A 127 6.34 -5.90 -11.81
N SER A 128 5.41 -4.95 -11.94
CA SER A 128 4.67 -4.41 -10.80
C SER A 128 3.90 -5.47 -10.03
N ILE A 129 3.39 -6.48 -10.71
CA ILE A 129 2.67 -7.60 -10.08
C ILE A 129 3.67 -8.56 -9.43
N PHE A 130 4.72 -8.96 -10.16
CA PHE A 130 5.57 -10.08 -9.77
C PHE A 130 6.80 -9.71 -8.94
N ILE A 131 7.29 -8.46 -9.00
CA ILE A 131 8.55 -8.08 -8.37
C ILE A 131 8.54 -8.35 -6.84
N GLY A 132 7.43 -8.08 -6.16
CA GLY A 132 7.30 -8.32 -4.73
C GLY A 132 7.45 -9.81 -4.37
N PHE A 133 6.91 -10.70 -5.20
CA PHE A 133 7.02 -12.14 -5.02
C PHE A 133 8.49 -12.61 -5.03
N PHE A 134 9.29 -12.12 -5.98
CA PHE A 134 10.68 -12.52 -6.11
C PHE A 134 11.63 -11.84 -5.14
N THR A 135 11.28 -10.65 -4.65
CA THR A 135 12.21 -9.81 -3.89
C THR A 135 11.97 -9.81 -2.38
N ILE A 136 10.78 -10.18 -1.90
CA ILE A 136 10.47 -10.12 -0.47
C ILE A 136 11.42 -10.99 0.37
N GLY A 137 11.70 -12.21 -0.05
CA GLY A 137 12.64 -13.10 0.60
C GLY A 137 14.05 -12.52 0.70
N PRO A 138 14.71 -12.25 -0.44
CA PRO A 138 16.07 -11.71 -0.45
C PRO A 138 16.20 -10.32 0.19
N MET A 139 15.19 -9.47 0.07
CA MET A 139 15.29 -8.11 0.60
C MET A 139 15.09 -8.05 2.12
N LEU A 140 14.12 -8.78 2.64
CA LEU A 140 13.71 -8.61 4.04
C LEU A 140 14.09 -9.80 4.91
N PHE A 141 13.76 -11.02 4.49
CA PHE A 141 13.87 -12.21 5.33
C PHE A 141 15.20 -12.98 5.21
N GLY A 142 16.06 -12.58 4.28
CA GLY A 142 17.35 -13.25 4.07
C GLY A 142 17.21 -14.68 3.56
N THR A 143 16.21 -14.92 2.72
CA THR A 143 16.02 -16.18 2.02
C THR A 143 16.03 -15.94 0.51
N ASP A 144 16.23 -16.98 -0.28
CA ASP A 144 16.03 -16.92 -1.71
C ASP A 144 14.54 -16.69 -2.04
N TRP A 145 14.22 -16.52 -3.31
CA TRP A 145 12.83 -16.33 -3.77
C TRP A 145 11.94 -17.55 -3.52
N THR A 146 12.51 -18.73 -3.25
CA THR A 146 11.76 -19.94 -2.89
C THR A 146 11.47 -20.03 -1.39
N GLY A 147 12.19 -19.28 -0.56
CA GLY A 147 12.08 -19.30 0.89
C GLY A 147 12.88 -20.40 1.58
N HIS A 148 13.67 -21.20 0.82
CA HIS A 148 14.35 -22.38 1.35
C HIS A 148 15.84 -22.19 1.62
N HIS A 149 16.51 -21.32 0.89
CA HIS A 149 17.94 -21.07 1.03
C HIS A 149 18.22 -19.75 1.70
N GLU A 150 19.13 -19.74 2.68
CA GLU A 150 19.53 -18.50 3.33
C GLU A 150 20.46 -17.69 2.44
N VAL A 151 20.13 -16.41 2.31
CA VAL A 151 20.96 -15.39 1.66
C VAL A 151 21.08 -14.18 2.59
N THR A 152 22.12 -13.39 2.43
CA THR A 152 22.25 -12.16 3.20
C THR A 152 21.12 -11.19 2.83
N PRO A 153 20.26 -10.77 3.77
CA PRO A 153 19.18 -9.85 3.47
C PRO A 153 19.72 -8.52 2.95
N PHE A 154 19.21 -8.07 1.82
CA PHE A 154 19.69 -6.83 1.19
C PHE A 154 19.58 -5.62 2.14
N PHE A 155 18.43 -5.45 2.78
CA PHE A 155 18.23 -4.33 3.70
C PHE A 155 19.03 -4.47 4.99
N LEU A 156 19.14 -5.66 5.54
CA LEU A 156 19.93 -5.90 6.76
C LEU A 156 21.45 -5.82 6.52
N GLY A 157 21.88 -5.86 5.27
CA GLY A 157 23.28 -5.63 4.89
C GLY A 157 23.57 -4.22 4.41
N ALA A 158 22.57 -3.52 3.83
CA ALA A 158 22.70 -2.17 3.28
C ALA A 158 22.35 -1.07 4.28
N ILE A 159 21.42 -1.33 5.20
CA ILE A 159 20.99 -0.40 6.24
C ILE A 159 21.37 -1.03 7.57
N ASP A 160 22.23 -0.34 8.32
CA ASP A 160 22.67 -0.80 9.64
C ASP A 160 21.57 -0.56 10.69
N PHE A 161 20.61 -1.46 10.76
CA PHE A 161 19.61 -1.49 11.83
C PHE A 161 20.21 -1.95 13.18
N LEU A 162 21.47 -2.41 13.19
CA LEU A 162 22.14 -3.02 14.32
C LEU A 162 22.75 -2.03 15.31
N ARG A 163 22.76 -0.73 15.01
CA ARG A 163 23.25 0.31 15.93
C ARG A 163 22.29 0.65 17.06
N LEU A 164 21.09 0.15 17.03
CA LEU A 164 20.22 0.14 18.20
C LEU A 164 20.76 -0.94 19.14
N ASP A 165 20.99 -0.58 20.38
CA ASP A 165 21.58 -1.38 21.44
C ASP A 165 21.27 -2.89 21.28
N PRO A 166 22.29 -3.78 21.17
CA PRO A 166 22.06 -5.22 21.03
C PRO A 166 21.33 -5.84 22.21
N ASN A 167 21.18 -5.13 23.32
CA ASN A 167 20.39 -5.54 24.48
C ASN A 167 18.95 -4.99 24.47
N SER A 168 18.58 -4.21 23.46
CA SER A 168 17.21 -3.71 23.34
C SER A 168 16.34 -4.83 22.72
N ALA A 169 15.37 -5.31 23.47
CA ALA A 169 14.39 -6.30 23.01
C ALA A 169 13.51 -5.78 21.86
N PHE A 170 13.82 -4.60 21.31
CA PHE A 170 13.00 -3.89 20.34
C PHE A 170 13.82 -3.33 19.18
N SER A 171 14.68 -4.14 18.60
CA SER A 171 15.34 -3.76 17.36
C SER A 171 14.47 -4.09 16.14
N ALA A 172 14.62 -3.33 15.06
CA ALA A 172 13.98 -3.66 13.79
C ALA A 172 14.38 -5.06 13.28
N ARG A 173 15.58 -5.51 13.67
CA ARG A 173 16.07 -6.86 13.40
C ARG A 173 15.24 -7.91 14.12
N ASP A 174 14.95 -7.70 15.41
CA ASP A 174 14.19 -8.68 16.20
C ASP A 174 12.76 -8.80 15.69
N THR A 175 12.14 -7.69 15.27
CA THR A 175 10.83 -7.71 14.61
C THR A 175 10.89 -8.50 13.29
N VAL A 176 11.88 -8.28 12.43
CA VAL A 176 12.01 -9.00 11.16
C VAL A 176 12.31 -10.49 11.40
N MET A 177 13.12 -10.82 12.41
CA MET A 177 13.42 -12.22 12.74
C MET A 177 12.21 -12.94 13.31
N ALA A 178 11.43 -12.29 14.19
CA ALA A 178 10.16 -12.83 14.69
C ALA A 178 9.16 -13.06 13.54
N LEU A 179 8.99 -12.09 12.65
CA LEU A 179 8.14 -12.25 11.47
C LEU A 179 8.64 -13.37 10.53
N LYS A 180 9.97 -13.58 10.46
CA LYS A 180 10.55 -14.68 9.70
C LYS A 180 10.19 -16.03 10.32
N GLU A 181 10.33 -16.17 11.62
CA GLU A 181 10.03 -17.42 12.31
C GLU A 181 8.54 -17.77 12.28
N ASP A 182 7.68 -16.78 12.51
CA ASP A 182 6.24 -17.01 12.65
C ASP A 182 5.50 -17.08 11.32
N LEU A 183 5.90 -16.29 10.32
CA LEU A 183 5.07 -16.06 9.13
C LEU A 183 5.76 -16.45 7.81
N TRP A 184 7.09 -16.53 7.79
CA TRP A 184 7.79 -16.76 6.54
C TRP A 184 7.88 -18.23 6.16
N HIS A 185 6.97 -18.67 5.33
CA HIS A 185 6.95 -19.99 4.69
C HIS A 185 7.13 -19.88 3.17
N GLY A 186 7.96 -18.93 2.73
CA GLY A 186 8.12 -18.57 1.34
C GLY A 186 7.06 -17.55 0.88
N PRO A 187 7.24 -16.95 -0.32
CA PRO A 187 6.39 -15.85 -0.78
C PRO A 187 4.93 -16.25 -1.01
N VAL A 188 4.66 -17.51 -1.37
CA VAL A 188 3.30 -18.03 -1.52
C VAL A 188 2.63 -18.20 -0.16
N GLY A 189 3.33 -18.83 0.79
CA GLY A 189 2.83 -19.03 2.16
C GLY A 189 2.51 -17.69 2.83
N TYR A 190 3.40 -16.72 2.68
CA TYR A 190 3.21 -15.37 3.20
C TYR A 190 1.99 -14.67 2.56
N ALA A 191 1.80 -14.80 1.25
CA ALA A 191 0.64 -14.24 0.56
C ALA A 191 -0.68 -14.88 1.03
N ILE A 192 -0.71 -16.20 1.21
CA ILE A 192 -1.89 -16.92 1.71
C ILE A 192 -2.20 -16.46 3.14
N HIS A 193 -1.19 -16.33 4.00
CA HIS A 193 -1.36 -15.83 5.37
C HIS A 193 -2.00 -14.43 5.36
N GLY A 194 -1.46 -13.50 4.55
CA GLY A 194 -2.01 -12.16 4.43
C GLY A 194 -3.48 -12.12 3.94
N MET A 195 -3.87 -13.05 3.06
CA MET A 195 -5.26 -13.18 2.61
C MET A 195 -6.20 -13.72 3.70
N GLN A 196 -5.69 -14.44 4.68
CA GLN A 196 -6.48 -14.98 5.79
C GLN A 196 -6.70 -13.96 6.91
N MET A 197 -5.89 -12.89 6.93
CA MET A 197 -5.95 -11.87 7.96
C MET A 197 -7.14 -10.90 7.78
N PRO A 198 -7.74 -10.42 8.90
CA PRO A 198 -8.85 -9.46 8.85
C PRO A 198 -8.58 -8.20 8.03
N PRO A 199 -7.36 -7.60 8.01
CA PRO A 199 -7.07 -6.41 7.22
C PRO A 199 -7.27 -6.58 5.72
N PHE A 200 -7.12 -7.80 5.21
CA PHE A 200 -7.36 -8.09 3.80
C PHE A 200 -8.84 -7.95 3.43
N TRP A 201 -9.73 -8.42 4.30
CA TRP A 201 -11.18 -8.37 4.07
C TRP A 201 -11.79 -7.02 4.40
N LEU A 202 -11.10 -6.20 5.20
CA LEU A 202 -11.50 -4.81 5.49
C LEU A 202 -11.06 -3.84 4.38
N ALA A 203 -10.15 -4.26 3.51
CA ALA A 203 -9.64 -3.50 2.38
C ALA A 203 -10.43 -3.78 1.09
#